data_ee4a91a32764d150ef287e5b687c85bd
#
_entry.id   ee4a91a32764d150ef287e5b687c85bd
#
_cell.length_a   1.000
_cell.length_b   1.000
_cell.length_c   1.000
_cell.angle_alpha   90.00
_cell.angle_beta   90.00
_cell.angle_gamma   90.00
#
_symmetry.space_group_name_H-M   'P 1'
#
loop_
_entity.id
_entity.type
_entity.pdbx_description
1 polymer ?
#
loop_
_entity_poly.entity_id
_entity_poly.type
_entity_poly.pdbx_seq_one_letter_code
_entity_poly.pdbx_strand_id
1 'polypeptide(L)'
;MREDDIEIIYKNLHLDFVNKYFKNNKEKKKIHDNHSEWYKTHISSFDYLIYIFEDEEANFVAMTSYEILEDTAKINIYLNKDYRNKGYSQEILSESIDKFLNDNKNIKTLKACILEENLASKKIFENLSFIYDKTEICNDGLEYLIYRKIVRY
;
A
#
# COMPACT_ATOMS: atom_id res chain seq x y z
N MET A 1 -0.30 11.71 -6.11
CA MET A 1 0.48 11.01 -7.16
C MET A 1 0.32 11.77 -8.49
N ARG A 2 1.40 11.94 -9.24
CA ARG A 2 1.43 12.58 -10.57
C ARG A 2 1.47 11.49 -11.64
N GLU A 3 1.14 11.82 -12.90
CA GLU A 3 1.24 10.84 -13.99
C GLU A 3 2.68 10.32 -14.19
N ASP A 4 3.67 11.19 -14.00
CA ASP A 4 5.09 10.83 -14.11
C ASP A 4 5.55 9.79 -13.06
N ASP A 5 4.84 9.70 -11.94
CA ASP A 5 5.13 8.71 -10.88
C ASP A 5 4.76 7.28 -11.30
N ILE A 6 3.88 7.11 -12.29
CA ILE A 6 3.37 5.79 -12.73
C ILE A 6 4.52 4.90 -13.21
N GLU A 7 5.41 5.43 -14.02
CA GLU A 7 6.56 4.67 -14.56
C GLU A 7 7.55 4.30 -13.45
N ILE A 8 7.76 5.20 -12.49
CA ILE A 8 8.63 4.96 -11.33
C ILE A 8 8.04 3.85 -10.46
N ILE A 9 6.74 3.89 -10.20
CA ILE A 9 6.02 2.87 -9.44
C ILE A 9 6.10 1.53 -10.17
N TYR A 10 5.84 1.50 -11.47
CA TYR A 10 5.90 0.29 -12.28
C TYR A 10 7.26 -0.39 -12.18
N LYS A 11 8.34 0.35 -12.39
CA LYS A 11 9.72 -0.16 -12.30
C LYS A 11 10.02 -0.76 -10.93
N ASN A 12 9.61 -0.09 -9.87
CA ASN A 12 9.85 -0.55 -8.50
C ASN A 12 9.00 -1.77 -8.11
N LEU A 13 7.73 -1.84 -8.54
CA LEU A 13 6.85 -2.97 -8.25
C LEU A 13 7.23 -4.25 -8.98
N HIS A 14 8.00 -4.17 -10.06
CA HIS A 14 8.42 -5.33 -10.85
C HIS A 14 9.80 -5.87 -10.48
N LEU A 15 10.40 -5.41 -9.39
CA LEU A 15 11.60 -6.03 -8.84
C LEU A 15 11.28 -7.43 -8.27
N ASP A 16 12.19 -8.38 -8.43
CA ASP A 16 12.02 -9.79 -8.00
C ASP A 16 11.55 -9.93 -6.54
N PHE A 17 12.02 -9.05 -5.67
CA PHE A 17 11.61 -9.03 -4.27
C PHE A 17 10.11 -8.69 -4.11
N VAL A 18 9.59 -7.75 -4.87
CA VAL A 18 8.18 -7.33 -4.81
C VAL A 18 7.30 -8.41 -5.40
N ASN A 19 7.72 -9.02 -6.50
CA ASN A 19 7.01 -10.14 -7.14
C ASN A 19 6.83 -11.34 -6.20
N LYS A 20 7.68 -11.50 -5.20
CA LYS A 20 7.53 -12.53 -4.17
C LYS A 20 6.25 -12.36 -3.36
N TYR A 21 5.87 -11.12 -3.05
CA TYR A 21 4.71 -10.78 -2.21
C TYR A 21 3.46 -10.36 -3.01
N PHE A 22 3.63 -10.07 -4.30
CA PHE A 22 2.55 -9.72 -5.22
C PHE A 22 2.44 -10.80 -6.31
N LYS A 23 2.00 -12.00 -5.89
CA LYS A 23 2.04 -13.23 -6.70
C LYS A 23 1.14 -13.24 -7.96
N ASN A 24 0.30 -12.24 -8.17
CA ASN A 24 -0.70 -12.22 -9.24
C ASN A 24 -0.18 -11.85 -10.63
N ASN A 25 1.14 -11.85 -10.84
CA ASN A 25 1.75 -11.45 -12.10
C ASN A 25 2.05 -12.63 -13.02
N LYS A 26 1.02 -13.38 -13.47
CA LYS A 26 1.23 -14.49 -14.43
C LYS A 26 1.43 -14.06 -15.88
N GLU A 27 1.19 -12.79 -16.25
CA GLU A 27 1.31 -12.31 -17.64
C GLU A 27 2.10 -10.99 -17.74
N LYS A 28 3.40 -11.07 -17.68
CA LYS A 28 4.32 -9.93 -17.60
C LYS A 28 4.23 -8.88 -18.73
N LYS A 29 3.69 -9.20 -19.89
CA LYS A 29 3.64 -8.30 -21.06
C LYS A 29 2.34 -7.52 -21.18
N LYS A 30 1.24 -8.05 -20.70
CA LYS A 30 -0.07 -7.40 -20.59
C LYS A 30 -0.13 -6.41 -19.43
N ILE A 31 0.83 -6.49 -18.52
CA ILE A 31 0.85 -5.81 -17.22
C ILE A 31 1.23 -4.35 -17.36
N HIS A 32 2.16 -3.97 -18.25
CA HIS A 32 2.60 -2.60 -18.37
C HIS A 32 1.46 -1.67 -18.83
N ASP A 33 0.77 -2.03 -19.89
CA ASP A 33 -0.31 -1.21 -20.45
C ASP A 33 -1.50 -1.20 -19.50
N ASN A 34 -1.86 -2.35 -18.95
CA ASN A 34 -2.93 -2.46 -17.95
C ASN A 34 -2.60 -1.75 -16.64
N HIS A 35 -1.35 -1.76 -16.18
CA HIS A 35 -0.91 -1.07 -14.99
C HIS A 35 -0.99 0.45 -15.15
N SER A 36 -0.47 0.97 -16.27
CA SER A 36 -0.53 2.40 -16.56
C SER A 36 -1.97 2.87 -16.71
N GLU A 37 -2.82 2.12 -17.40
CA GLU A 37 -4.24 2.42 -17.57
C GLU A 37 -4.99 2.34 -16.24
N TRP A 38 -4.71 1.33 -15.41
CA TRP A 38 -5.28 1.18 -14.09
C TRP A 38 -4.96 2.40 -13.20
N TYR A 39 -3.69 2.81 -13.14
CA TYR A 39 -3.30 3.98 -12.36
C TYR A 39 -3.93 5.27 -12.88
N LYS A 40 -3.95 5.50 -14.19
CA LYS A 40 -4.61 6.67 -14.79
C LYS A 40 -6.08 6.75 -14.42
N THR A 41 -6.77 5.62 -14.41
CA THR A 41 -8.18 5.55 -14.02
C THR A 41 -8.38 5.85 -12.53
N HIS A 42 -7.49 5.35 -11.66
CA HIS A 42 -7.65 5.45 -10.21
C HIS A 42 -7.05 6.73 -9.61
N ILE A 43 -6.10 7.39 -10.28
CA ILE A 43 -5.57 8.71 -9.85
C ILE A 43 -6.68 9.76 -9.68
N SER A 44 -7.72 9.68 -10.49
CA SER A 44 -8.86 10.60 -10.47
C SER A 44 -10.06 10.09 -9.66
N SER A 45 -9.94 8.92 -9.03
CA SER A 45 -11.01 8.34 -8.21
C SER A 45 -10.96 8.88 -6.79
N PHE A 46 -12.12 9.27 -6.25
CA PHE A 46 -12.23 9.66 -4.84
C PHE A 46 -12.10 8.47 -3.89
N ASP A 47 -12.26 7.24 -4.39
CA ASP A 47 -12.22 6.01 -3.59
C ASP A 47 -10.83 5.37 -3.55
N TYR A 48 -9.85 5.94 -4.25
CA TYR A 48 -8.49 5.42 -4.29
C TYR A 48 -7.46 6.56 -4.21
N LEU A 49 -6.73 6.61 -3.10
CA LEU A 49 -5.73 7.64 -2.84
C LEU A 49 -4.34 7.04 -2.78
N ILE A 50 -3.36 7.72 -3.38
CA ILE A 50 -1.95 7.32 -3.38
C ILE A 50 -1.10 8.50 -2.93
N TYR A 51 -0.24 8.24 -1.94
CA TYR A 51 0.81 9.17 -1.53
C TYR A 51 2.17 8.63 -1.95
N ILE A 52 2.98 9.51 -2.55
CA ILE A 52 4.36 9.24 -2.93
C ILE A 52 5.26 9.97 -1.94
N PHE A 53 6.27 9.28 -1.45
CA PHE A 53 7.31 9.81 -0.58
C PHE A 53 8.62 9.88 -1.36
N GLU A 54 9.23 11.05 -1.31
CA GLU A 54 10.51 11.35 -1.97
C GLU A 54 11.50 11.86 -0.92
N ASP A 55 12.80 11.62 -1.14
CA ASP A 55 13.84 12.24 -0.31
C ASP A 55 14.12 13.69 -0.75
N GLU A 56 15.09 14.35 -0.12
CA GLU A 56 15.46 15.74 -0.39
C GLU A 56 15.97 15.95 -1.83
N GLU A 57 16.45 14.89 -2.48
CA GLU A 57 16.92 14.89 -3.86
C GLU A 57 15.82 14.50 -4.87
N ALA A 58 14.58 14.37 -4.42
CA ALA A 58 13.42 13.91 -5.18
C ALA A 58 13.54 12.46 -5.70
N ASN A 59 14.30 11.61 -5.02
CA ASN A 59 14.33 10.20 -5.31
C ASN A 59 13.11 9.50 -4.68
N PHE A 60 12.55 8.54 -5.40
CA PHE A 60 11.43 7.76 -4.91
C PHE A 60 11.81 6.88 -3.70
N VAL A 61 11.18 7.12 -2.58
CA VAL A 61 11.41 6.39 -1.31
C VAL A 61 10.34 5.34 -1.07
N ALA A 62 9.07 5.75 -1.12
CA ALA A 62 7.94 4.88 -0.80
C ALA A 62 6.64 5.32 -1.48
N MET A 63 5.68 4.42 -1.46
CA MET A 63 4.29 4.68 -1.84
C MET A 63 3.38 4.07 -0.79
N THR A 64 2.33 4.80 -0.41
CA THR A 64 1.18 4.25 0.30
C THR A 64 -0.07 4.42 -0.54
N SER A 65 -0.99 3.47 -0.46
CA SER A 65 -2.28 3.56 -1.14
C SER A 65 -3.43 3.20 -0.23
N TYR A 66 -4.56 3.86 -0.46
CA TYR A 66 -5.80 3.69 0.29
C TYR A 66 -6.94 3.43 -0.68
N GLU A 67 -7.57 2.28 -0.53
CA GLU A 67 -8.81 1.91 -1.22
C GLU A 67 -9.96 2.08 -0.24
N ILE A 68 -10.86 3.02 -0.52
CA ILE A 68 -11.96 3.42 0.37
C ILE A 68 -13.23 2.67 -0.03
N LEU A 69 -13.81 1.99 0.93
CA LEU A 69 -15.13 1.36 0.82
C LEU A 69 -15.96 1.79 2.03
N GLU A 70 -16.91 2.68 1.80
CA GLU A 70 -17.76 3.26 2.85
C GLU A 70 -16.94 3.97 3.94
N ASP A 71 -16.90 3.46 5.16
CA ASP A 71 -16.16 3.98 6.30
C ASP A 71 -14.88 3.19 6.63
N THR A 72 -14.49 2.30 5.73
CA THR A 72 -13.28 1.48 5.85
C THR A 72 -12.31 1.81 4.72
N ALA A 73 -11.04 1.98 5.05
CA ALA A 73 -9.98 2.12 4.05
C ALA A 73 -8.97 0.99 4.16
N LYS A 74 -8.73 0.30 3.03
CA LYS A 74 -7.67 -0.70 2.89
C LYS A 74 -6.37 0.00 2.55
N ILE A 75 -5.34 -0.21 3.37
CA ILE A 75 -4.04 0.43 3.24
C ILE A 75 -2.99 -0.56 2.74
N ASN A 76 -2.13 -0.10 1.82
CA ASN A 76 -0.92 -0.79 1.42
C ASN A 76 0.27 0.16 1.51
N ILE A 77 1.46 -0.41 1.70
CA ILE A 77 2.74 0.30 1.65
C ILE A 77 3.73 -0.45 0.76
N TYR A 78 4.44 0.30 -0.05
CA TYR A 78 5.63 -0.15 -0.75
C TYR A 78 6.81 0.74 -0.38
N LEU A 79 7.94 0.14 0.01
CA LEU A 79 9.19 0.83 0.27
C LEU A 79 10.25 0.43 -0.75
N ASN A 80 10.87 1.40 -1.39
CA ASN A 80 11.97 1.17 -2.31
C ASN A 80 13.10 0.40 -1.60
N LYS A 81 13.69 -0.57 -2.30
CA LYS A 81 14.70 -1.49 -1.77
C LYS A 81 15.86 -0.79 -1.05
N ASP A 82 16.30 0.36 -1.57
CA ASP A 82 17.45 1.10 -1.06
C ASP A 82 17.20 1.78 0.29
N TYR A 83 15.93 1.87 0.70
CA TYR A 83 15.47 2.46 1.96
C TYR A 83 14.99 1.43 2.98
N ARG A 84 15.04 0.12 2.67
CA ARG A 84 14.63 -0.97 3.58
C ARG A 84 15.62 -1.18 4.71
N ASN A 85 15.15 -1.81 5.78
CA ASN A 85 15.93 -2.15 6.98
C ASN A 85 16.58 -0.95 7.71
N LYS A 86 16.05 0.26 7.48
CA LYS A 86 16.52 1.52 8.09
C LYS A 86 15.47 2.16 9.01
N GLY A 87 14.34 1.49 9.25
CA GLY A 87 13.27 2.00 10.11
C GLY A 87 12.26 2.93 9.44
N TYR A 88 12.48 3.35 8.21
CA TYR A 88 11.63 4.33 7.50
C TYR A 88 10.18 3.88 7.29
N SER A 89 9.92 2.58 7.13
CA SER A 89 8.58 2.08 6.83
C SER A 89 7.55 2.46 7.89
N GLN A 90 7.90 2.40 9.15
CA GLN A 90 6.99 2.72 10.25
C GLN A 90 6.68 4.22 10.31
N GLU A 91 7.70 5.06 10.14
CA GLU A 91 7.56 6.52 10.14
C GLU A 91 6.71 6.97 8.94
N ILE A 92 7.05 6.53 7.73
CA ILE A 92 6.31 6.84 6.50
C ILE A 92 4.85 6.40 6.60
N LEU A 93 4.61 5.18 7.10
CA LEU A 93 3.25 4.68 7.22
C LEU A 93 2.45 5.44 8.28
N SER A 94 3.06 5.82 9.40
CA SER A 94 2.43 6.64 10.43
C SER A 94 2.05 8.02 9.88
N GLU A 95 2.99 8.71 9.24
CA GLU A 95 2.75 10.03 8.63
C GLU A 95 1.66 9.98 7.56
N SER A 96 1.71 8.94 6.72
CA SER A 96 0.71 8.70 5.69
C SER A 96 -0.69 8.50 6.27
N ILE A 97 -0.81 7.71 7.34
CA ILE A 97 -2.08 7.46 8.03
C ILE A 97 -2.63 8.75 8.61
N ASP A 98 -1.80 9.53 9.29
CA ASP A 98 -2.22 10.80 9.91
C ASP A 98 -2.71 11.79 8.86
N LYS A 99 -2.00 11.94 7.75
CA LYS A 99 -2.42 12.77 6.62
C LYS A 99 -3.73 12.28 6.03
N PHE A 100 -3.84 10.97 5.73
CA PHE A 100 -5.04 10.38 5.16
C PHE A 100 -6.28 10.60 6.04
N LEU A 101 -6.16 10.35 7.34
CA LEU A 101 -7.26 10.50 8.30
C LEU A 101 -7.62 11.97 8.56
N ASN A 102 -6.69 12.90 8.42
CA ASN A 102 -6.99 14.33 8.48
C ASN A 102 -7.91 14.78 7.35
N ASP A 103 -7.70 14.24 6.17
CA ASP A 103 -8.47 14.58 4.97
C ASP A 103 -9.77 13.76 4.83
N ASN A 104 -9.89 12.61 5.54
CA ASN A 104 -10.99 11.65 5.40
C ASN A 104 -11.62 11.30 6.76
N LYS A 105 -12.32 12.27 7.37
CA LYS A 105 -12.91 12.15 8.71
C LYS A 105 -14.09 11.16 8.84
N ASN A 106 -14.59 10.65 7.72
CA ASN A 106 -15.64 9.61 7.69
C ASN A 106 -15.09 8.20 7.89
N ILE A 107 -13.78 8.00 7.81
CA ILE A 107 -13.16 6.68 7.94
C ILE A 107 -13.13 6.26 9.41
N LYS A 108 -13.71 5.11 9.71
CA LYS A 108 -13.76 4.51 11.05
C LYS A 108 -12.81 3.34 11.23
N THR A 109 -12.43 2.70 10.14
CA THR A 109 -11.57 1.51 10.17
C THR A 109 -10.49 1.58 9.10
N LEU A 110 -9.25 1.27 9.49
CA LEU A 110 -8.18 0.94 8.56
C LEU A 110 -8.01 -0.58 8.51
N LYS A 111 -7.86 -1.13 7.30
CA LYS A 111 -7.67 -2.57 7.04
C LYS A 111 -6.36 -2.79 6.30
N ALA A 112 -5.54 -3.73 6.75
CA ALA A 112 -4.36 -4.22 6.02
C ALA A 112 -4.53 -5.70 5.70
N CYS A 113 -4.17 -6.11 4.47
CA CYS A 113 -4.18 -7.50 4.03
C CYS A 113 -2.72 -7.95 3.84
N ILE A 114 -2.25 -8.90 4.63
CA ILE A 114 -0.85 -9.26 4.73
C ILE A 114 -0.70 -10.75 4.47
N LEU A 115 0.20 -11.14 3.54
CA LEU A 115 0.55 -12.55 3.37
C LEU A 115 1.24 -13.09 4.62
N GLU A 116 0.97 -14.34 4.99
CA GLU A 116 1.48 -14.95 6.22
C GLU A 116 3.00 -14.89 6.33
N GLU A 117 3.71 -15.09 5.24
CA GLU A 117 5.17 -15.04 5.17
C GLU A 117 5.76 -13.63 5.24
N ASN A 118 4.95 -12.57 5.12
CA ASN A 118 5.42 -11.18 5.14
C ASN A 118 5.57 -10.65 6.57
N LEU A 119 6.55 -11.20 7.29
CA LEU A 119 6.83 -10.85 8.69
C LEU A 119 7.16 -9.37 8.89
N ALA A 120 7.80 -8.74 7.91
CA ALA A 120 8.14 -7.32 7.97
C ALA A 120 6.88 -6.45 8.01
N SER A 121 5.92 -6.70 7.12
CA SER A 121 4.64 -5.97 7.13
C SER A 121 3.86 -6.23 8.40
N LYS A 122 3.77 -7.49 8.87
CA LYS A 122 3.09 -7.82 10.13
C LYS A 122 3.61 -6.97 11.27
N LYS A 123 4.94 -6.94 11.47
CA LYS A 123 5.58 -6.17 12.54
C LYS A 123 5.28 -4.66 12.44
N ILE A 124 5.32 -4.09 11.24
CA ILE A 124 5.06 -2.65 11.04
C ILE A 124 3.61 -2.32 11.42
N PHE A 125 2.64 -3.09 10.93
CA PHE A 125 1.23 -2.84 11.22
C PHE A 125 0.90 -3.06 12.70
N GLU A 126 1.44 -4.10 13.34
CA GLU A 126 1.30 -4.35 14.78
C GLU A 126 1.87 -3.20 15.61
N ASN A 127 3.04 -2.67 15.27
CA ASN A 127 3.65 -1.51 15.93
C ASN A 127 2.78 -0.24 15.81
N LEU A 128 1.97 -0.12 14.75
CA LEU A 128 1.02 0.97 14.55
C LEU A 128 -0.38 0.66 15.10
N SER A 129 -0.48 -0.33 16.00
CA SER A 129 -1.71 -0.71 16.71
C SER A 129 -2.79 -1.29 15.81
N PHE A 130 -2.41 -1.90 14.70
CA PHE A 130 -3.31 -2.79 13.98
C PHE A 130 -3.36 -4.13 14.71
N ILE A 131 -4.55 -4.70 14.80
CA ILE A 131 -4.81 -5.96 15.50
C ILE A 131 -5.28 -6.99 14.48
N TYR A 132 -4.77 -8.22 14.58
CA TYR A 132 -5.25 -9.34 13.78
C TYR A 132 -6.74 -9.56 14.02
N ASP A 133 -7.50 -9.65 12.95
CA ASP A 133 -8.95 -9.86 12.95
C ASP A 133 -9.30 -11.28 12.49
N LYS A 134 -8.86 -11.66 11.31
CA LYS A 134 -9.15 -12.97 10.69
C LYS A 134 -8.22 -13.29 9.55
N THR A 135 -8.34 -14.51 9.04
CA THR A 135 -7.76 -14.92 7.76
C THR A 135 -8.85 -14.95 6.69
N GLU A 136 -8.55 -14.47 5.49
CA GLU A 136 -9.50 -14.33 4.38
C GLU A 136 -8.84 -14.69 3.05
N ILE A 137 -9.55 -15.47 2.20
CA ILE A 137 -9.15 -15.71 0.82
C ILE A 137 -9.66 -14.54 -0.02
N CYS A 138 -8.76 -13.80 -0.65
CA CYS A 138 -9.10 -12.66 -1.49
C CYS A 138 -9.40 -13.07 -2.93
N ASN A 139 -9.84 -12.10 -3.76
CA ASN A 139 -10.25 -12.32 -5.15
C ASN A 139 -9.13 -12.90 -6.04
N ASP A 140 -7.89 -12.78 -5.65
CA ASP A 140 -6.73 -13.36 -6.31
C ASP A 140 -6.49 -14.83 -5.96
N GLY A 141 -7.33 -15.41 -5.10
CA GLY A 141 -7.25 -16.77 -4.63
C GLY A 141 -6.15 -17.01 -3.58
N LEU A 142 -5.50 -15.96 -3.08
CA LEU A 142 -4.51 -16.05 -2.02
C LEU A 142 -5.14 -15.80 -0.65
N GLU A 143 -4.58 -16.47 0.35
CA GLU A 143 -4.96 -16.31 1.75
C GLU A 143 -4.17 -15.17 2.37
N TYR A 144 -4.89 -14.23 3.02
CA TYR A 144 -4.32 -13.08 3.70
C TYR A 144 -4.73 -13.05 5.16
N LEU A 145 -3.79 -12.66 6.01
CA LEU A 145 -4.07 -12.23 7.36
C LEU A 145 -4.62 -10.80 7.31
N ILE A 146 -5.79 -10.61 7.87
CA ILE A 146 -6.46 -9.31 7.93
C ILE A 146 -6.16 -8.66 9.28
N TYR A 147 -5.55 -7.50 9.23
CA TYR A 147 -5.31 -6.64 10.38
C TYR A 147 -6.18 -5.41 10.31
N ARG A 148 -6.72 -4.97 11.44
CA ARG A 148 -7.58 -3.79 11.54
C ARG A 148 -7.11 -2.83 12.62
N LYS A 149 -7.35 -1.54 12.37
CA LYS A 149 -7.21 -0.47 13.35
C LYS A 149 -8.48 0.36 13.37
N ILE A 150 -9.11 0.46 14.52
CA ILE A 150 -10.26 1.34 14.73
C ILE A 150 -9.76 2.76 14.91
N VAL A 151 -10.30 3.67 14.12
CA VAL A 151 -9.96 5.09 14.15
C VAL A 151 -10.81 5.78 15.22
N ARG A 152 -10.16 6.57 16.07
CA ARG A 152 -10.82 7.43 17.08
C ARG A 152 -10.38 8.86 16.83
N TYR A 153 -11.34 9.72 16.56
CA TYR A 153 -11.12 11.15 16.37
C TYR A 153 -11.21 11.93 17.68
#